data_d18491f046eed58433c3f595ace38c67
#
_entry.id   d18491f046eed58433c3f595ace38c67
#
_cell.length_a   1.000
_cell.length_b   1.000
_cell.length_c   1.000
_cell.angle_alpha   90.00
_cell.angle_beta   90.00
_cell.angle_gamma   90.00
#
_symmetry.space_group_name_H-M   'P 1'
#
loop_
_entity.id
_entity.type
_entity.pdbx_description
1 polymer ?
#
loop_
_entity_poly.entity_id
_entity_poly.type
_entity_poly.pdbx_seq_one_letter_code
_entity_poly.pdbx_strand_id
1 'polypeptide(L)' 'MPSSDEVLKFHMEASGKIEIKSTKPIKSKEDLALTYTPGVAIPSRAIAEDSKKVWTYTGKKNRVAVISDGSAVL' A
#
# COMPACT_ATOMS: atom_id res chain seq x y z
N MET A 1 -28.24 -0.57 -19.34
CA MET A 1 -26.83 -1.00 -19.50
C MET A 1 -25.99 0.14 -20.04
N PRO A 2 -24.82 0.39 -19.46
CA PRO A 2 -23.94 1.40 -20.04
C PRO A 2 -23.44 0.99 -21.42
N SER A 3 -23.16 1.96 -22.28
CA SER A 3 -22.58 1.74 -23.59
C SER A 3 -21.08 1.38 -23.47
N SER A 4 -20.52 0.82 -24.54
CA SER A 4 -19.08 0.55 -24.60
C SER A 4 -18.24 1.82 -24.40
N ASP A 5 -18.68 2.94 -24.99
CA ASP A 5 -17.99 4.22 -24.86
C ASP A 5 -18.00 4.75 -23.42
N GLU A 6 -19.09 4.60 -22.71
CA GLU A 6 -19.19 4.99 -21.30
C GLU A 6 -18.24 4.17 -20.44
N VAL A 7 -18.16 2.87 -20.67
CA VAL A 7 -17.28 1.97 -19.92
C VAL A 7 -15.82 2.29 -20.18
N LEU A 8 -15.46 2.50 -21.44
CA LEU A 8 -14.08 2.87 -21.82
C LEU A 8 -13.66 4.20 -21.23
N LYS A 9 -14.54 5.18 -21.29
CA LYS A 9 -14.30 6.51 -20.69
C LYS A 9 -14.07 6.42 -19.18
N PHE A 10 -14.92 5.66 -18.48
CA PHE A 10 -14.80 5.44 -17.03
C PHE A 10 -13.42 4.86 -16.67
N HIS A 11 -12.98 3.83 -17.38
CA HIS A 11 -11.71 3.18 -17.10
C HIS A 11 -10.51 4.04 -17.47
N MET A 12 -10.63 4.83 -18.52
CA MET A 12 -9.58 5.78 -18.92
C MET A 12 -9.40 6.88 -17.87
N GLU A 13 -10.50 7.44 -17.36
CA GLU A 13 -10.48 8.47 -16.33
C GLU A 13 -9.94 7.94 -15.00
N ALA A 14 -10.27 6.71 -14.66
CA ALA A 14 -9.79 6.07 -13.42
C ALA A 14 -8.29 5.76 -13.47
N SER A 15 -7.74 5.49 -14.67
CA SER A 15 -6.34 5.10 -14.84
C SER A 15 -5.94 3.93 -13.95
N GLY A 16 -6.79 2.89 -13.94
CA GLY A 16 -6.70 1.79 -12.99
C GLY A 16 -7.59 2.03 -11.78
N LYS A 17 -7.73 1.01 -10.95
CA LYS A 17 -8.67 1.02 -9.82
C LYS A 17 -7.97 0.94 -8.46
N ILE A 18 -6.65 1.07 -8.45
CA ILE A 18 -5.83 0.98 -7.24
C ILE A 18 -5.16 2.32 -7.00
N GLU A 19 -5.26 2.81 -5.79
CA GLU A 19 -4.62 4.03 -5.35
C GLU A 19 -3.65 3.73 -4.22
N ILE A 20 -2.51 4.40 -4.21
CA ILE A 20 -1.55 4.32 -3.12
C ILE A 20 -1.58 5.64 -2.36
N LYS A 21 -1.76 5.52 -1.05
CA LYS A 21 -1.94 6.68 -0.18
C LYS A 21 -1.17 6.48 1.12
N SER A 22 -0.52 7.53 1.60
CA SER A 22 0.07 7.52 2.94
C SER A 22 -1.03 7.57 4.01
N THR A 23 -0.95 6.69 5.00
CA THR A 23 -1.86 6.71 6.15
C THR A 23 -1.47 7.77 7.18
N LYS A 24 -0.23 8.21 7.14
CA LYS A 24 0.32 9.25 8.01
C LYS A 24 0.94 10.35 7.16
N PRO A 25 0.17 11.34 6.69
CA PRO A 25 0.69 12.41 5.86
C PRO A 25 1.79 13.20 6.58
N ILE A 26 2.81 13.58 5.84
CA ILE A 26 3.92 14.38 6.38
C ILE A 26 3.55 15.86 6.21
N LYS A 27 3.29 16.55 7.32
CA LYS A 27 2.88 17.97 7.33
C LYS A 27 3.84 18.87 8.09
N SER A 28 4.82 18.30 8.78
CA SER A 28 5.77 19.03 9.62
C SER A 28 7.11 18.32 9.66
N LYS A 29 8.11 19.00 10.25
CA LYS A 29 9.43 18.39 10.48
C LYS A 29 9.33 17.25 11.51
N GLU A 30 8.43 17.36 12.47
CA GLU A 30 8.18 16.30 13.44
C GLU A 30 7.62 15.06 12.77
N ASP A 31 6.66 15.22 11.86
CA ASP A 31 6.11 14.11 11.08
C ASP A 31 7.19 13.41 10.26
N LEU A 32 8.07 14.18 9.64
CA LEU A 32 9.18 13.64 8.86
C LEU A 32 10.14 12.85 9.74
N ALA A 33 10.45 13.36 10.94
CA ALA A 33 11.32 12.70 11.89
C ALA A 33 10.73 11.38 12.41
N LEU A 34 9.42 11.30 12.57
CA LEU A 34 8.73 10.08 12.98
C LEU A 34 8.66 9.05 11.86
N THR A 35 8.32 9.50 10.65
CA THR A 35 8.06 8.62 9.50
C THR A 35 9.35 8.17 8.82
N TYR A 36 10.33 9.07 8.74
CA TYR A 36 11.57 8.83 8.03
C TYR A 36 12.74 8.79 9.01
N THR A 37 13.69 9.67 8.90
CA THR A 37 14.90 9.62 9.74
C THR A 37 14.85 10.74 10.79
N PRO A 38 15.22 10.47 12.04
CA PRO A 38 15.78 9.22 12.57
C PRO A 38 14.76 8.19 13.04
N GLY A 39 13.47 8.53 13.11
CA GLY A 39 12.42 7.72 13.74
C GLY A 39 12.26 6.32 13.15
N VAL A 40 12.39 6.18 11.83
CA VAL A 40 12.19 4.90 11.13
C VAL A 40 13.20 3.82 11.56
N ALA A 41 14.34 4.20 12.10
CA ALA A 41 15.35 3.25 12.60
C ALA A 41 14.82 2.44 13.81
N ILE A 42 13.90 3.00 14.58
CA ILE A 42 13.39 2.35 15.80
C ILE A 42 12.53 1.13 15.47
N PRO A 43 11.45 1.24 14.65
CA PRO A 43 10.70 0.04 14.26
C PRO A 43 11.54 -0.95 13.46
N SER A 44 12.47 -0.49 12.63
CA SER A 44 13.36 -1.38 11.88
C SER A 44 14.22 -2.22 12.81
N ARG A 45 14.78 -1.62 13.84
CA ARG A 45 15.56 -2.33 14.86
C ARG A 45 14.70 -3.27 15.68
N ALA A 46 13.50 -2.85 16.06
CA ALA A 46 12.55 -3.68 16.80
C ALA A 46 12.20 -4.95 16.02
N ILE A 47 11.98 -4.85 14.70
CA ILE A 47 11.70 -5.99 13.83
C ILE A 47 12.93 -6.89 13.70
N ALA A 48 14.12 -6.32 13.60
CA ALA A 48 15.37 -7.10 13.53
C ALA A 48 15.60 -7.93 14.80
N GLU A 49 15.22 -7.41 15.96
CA GLU A 49 15.35 -8.09 17.25
C GLU A 49 14.27 -9.16 17.46
N ASP A 50 13.06 -8.92 16.95
CA ASP A 50 11.92 -9.84 17.03
C ASP A 50 11.12 -9.75 15.73
N SER A 51 11.30 -10.73 14.85
CA SER A 51 10.69 -10.74 13.52
C SER A 51 9.16 -10.71 13.55
N LYS A 52 8.53 -11.14 14.64
CA LYS A 52 7.06 -11.10 14.78
C LYS A 52 6.52 -9.68 14.82
N LYS A 53 7.33 -8.71 15.19
CA LYS A 53 6.93 -7.30 15.23
C LYS A 53 6.70 -6.70 13.84
N VAL A 54 7.08 -7.41 12.76
CA VAL A 54 6.73 -7.00 11.40
C VAL A 54 5.22 -6.86 11.23
N TRP A 55 4.42 -7.67 11.91
CA TRP A 55 2.96 -7.61 11.83
C TRP A 55 2.38 -6.38 12.53
N THR A 56 3.09 -5.83 13.50
CA THR A 56 2.67 -4.66 14.25
C THR A 56 3.07 -3.35 13.56
N TYR A 57 4.30 -3.28 13.05
CA TYR A 57 4.90 -2.02 12.60
C TYR A 57 4.90 -1.82 11.09
N THR A 58 4.38 -2.78 10.33
CA THR A 58 4.29 -2.67 8.87
C THR A 58 2.91 -3.03 8.37
N GLY A 59 2.66 -2.77 7.08
CA GLY A 59 1.42 -3.15 6.42
C GLY A 59 1.34 -4.61 5.96
N LYS A 60 2.29 -5.45 6.36
CA LYS A 60 2.35 -6.84 5.88
C LYS A 60 1.07 -7.62 6.18
N LYS A 61 0.45 -7.41 7.33
CA LYS A 61 -0.80 -8.09 7.71
C LYS A 61 -1.99 -7.72 6.82
N ASN A 62 -1.90 -6.60 6.10
CA ASN A 62 -3.01 -6.08 5.28
C ASN A 62 -2.88 -6.48 3.80
N ARG A 63 -1.93 -7.35 3.48
CA ARG A 63 -1.62 -7.71 2.09
C ARG A 63 -1.70 -9.20 1.89
N VAL A 64 -2.37 -9.58 0.81
CA VAL A 64 -2.43 -10.96 0.32
C VAL A 64 -2.07 -10.93 -1.15
N ALA A 65 -1.09 -11.71 -1.55
CA ALA A 65 -0.71 -11.85 -2.95
C ALA A 65 -1.51 -12.97 -3.59
N VAL A 66 -2.11 -12.68 -4.75
CA VAL A 66 -2.74 -13.69 -5.61
C VAL A 66 -1.95 -13.68 -6.91
N ILE A 67 -1.32 -14.80 -7.21
CA ILE A 67 -0.46 -14.94 -8.39
C ILE A 67 -1.13 -15.91 -9.33
N SER A 68 -1.39 -15.46 -10.57
CA SER A 68 -2.09 -16.26 -11.57
C SER A 68 -1.64 -15.84 -12.97
N ASP A 69 -1.55 -16.81 -13.89
CA ASP A 69 -1.36 -16.55 -15.30
C ASP A 69 -2.68 -16.46 -16.07
N GLY A 70 -3.80 -16.59 -15.37
CA GLY A 70 -5.14 -16.51 -15.95
C GLY A 70 -5.57 -17.79 -16.68
N SER A 71 -4.80 -18.88 -16.64
CA SER A 71 -5.09 -20.09 -17.42
C SER A 71 -6.34 -20.82 -16.95
N ALA A 72 -6.80 -20.58 -15.73
CA ALA A 72 -8.00 -21.22 -15.16
C ALA A 72 -9.22 -20.30 -15.14
N VAL A 73 -9.19 -19.21 -15.86
CA VAL A 73 -10.33 -18.27 -15.96
C VAL A 73 -11.47 -18.92 -16.76
N LEU A 74 -12.67 -18.87 -16.22
CA LEU A 74 -13.87 -19.41 -16.85
C LEU A 74 -14.55 -18.39 -17.77
#